data_4bd7a1421938b42970cb940c369701ee
#
_entry.id   4bd7a1421938b42970cb940c369701ee
#
_cell.length_a   1.000
_cell.length_b   1.000
_cell.length_c   1.000
_cell.angle_alpha   90.00
_cell.angle_beta   90.00
_cell.angle_gamma   90.00
#
_symmetry.space_group_name_H-M   'P 1'
#
loop_
_entity.id
_entity.type
_entity.pdbx_description
1 polymer ?
#
loop_
_entity_poly.entity_id
_entity_poly.type
_entity_poly.pdbx_seq_one_letter_code
_entity_poly.pdbx_strand_id
1 'polypeptide(L)'
;MPDIFDNCELLCPAGSFESLKTALHFGADAVYAGGPLMQLRSENAAFSEEDIISATELVHSKGKKIYITVNCFATNNEIDRLSDYAKFLHSANVDAVIVSDLGSVVTIKNAAPDLPVHISTQANIQNYKTAETFYNLGAERVVLGREMTLAEIAELRQRTPKELEIEAFVHGAMCMSYSGRCLISSYLTGKSGNHGDCTQPCRWMYNIVEEKRPEQHFTVIEENGASAILSSHDLCCIDFLDEIAKAGVTSFKIEGRMKSPYYVATVTNAYRQRINGTADIDTIHNELECASHRPYSTGFYYGALKYDHNNDGLYRQSCKFIGMVVGEEPDGRYLVQMRNRFAVGETLEILSPFSSGKSFTVTSIRDKAGNDREVAHIPQEILSVSCSEKLHEGDFLRKRI
;
A
#
# COMPACT_ATOMS: atom_id res chain seq x y z
N MET A 1 8.28 3.92 -30.13
CA MET A 1 9.18 4.20 -28.99
C MET A 1 8.80 3.19 -27.95
N PRO A 2 9.73 2.58 -27.18
CA PRO A 2 9.34 1.78 -26.05
C PRO A 2 8.45 2.61 -25.14
N ASP A 3 7.43 1.98 -24.56
CA ASP A 3 6.55 2.66 -23.60
C ASP A 3 7.43 3.11 -22.41
N ILE A 4 7.19 4.29 -21.89
CA ILE A 4 7.96 4.84 -20.78
C ILE A 4 7.90 3.94 -19.53
N PHE A 5 6.89 3.10 -19.46
CA PHE A 5 6.65 2.17 -18.35
C PHE A 5 7.19 0.76 -18.57
N ASP A 6 7.79 0.43 -19.74
CA ASP A 6 8.26 -0.94 -20.07
C ASP A 6 9.22 -1.54 -19.03
N ASN A 7 9.98 -0.69 -18.32
CA ASN A 7 10.92 -1.11 -17.28
C ASN A 7 10.49 -0.71 -15.87
N CYS A 8 9.21 -0.38 -15.68
CA CYS A 8 8.69 0.05 -14.39
C CYS A 8 7.91 -1.07 -13.71
N GLU A 9 8.27 -1.36 -12.47
CA GLU A 9 7.61 -2.32 -11.59
C GLU A 9 6.50 -1.63 -10.80
N LEU A 10 5.31 -2.23 -10.73
CA LEU A 10 4.27 -1.84 -9.79
C LEU A 10 4.36 -2.69 -8.53
N LEU A 11 4.86 -2.10 -7.44
CA LEU A 11 5.07 -2.75 -6.15
C LEU A 11 3.90 -2.47 -5.20
N CYS A 12 3.18 -3.53 -4.82
CA CYS A 12 1.95 -3.45 -4.05
C CYS A 12 2.09 -4.03 -2.64
N PRO A 13 1.32 -3.50 -1.66
CA PRO A 13 1.38 -3.97 -0.28
C PRO A 13 0.65 -5.30 -0.09
N ALA A 14 1.24 -6.19 0.73
CA ALA A 14 0.64 -7.42 1.18
C ALA A 14 0.67 -7.49 2.73
N GLY A 15 -0.41 -7.04 3.38
CA GLY A 15 -0.58 -7.12 4.83
C GLY A 15 -1.21 -8.42 5.30
N SER A 16 -1.70 -9.26 4.39
CA SER A 16 -2.27 -10.58 4.61
C SER A 16 -2.18 -11.42 3.33
N PHE A 17 -2.39 -12.72 3.46
CA PHE A 17 -2.47 -13.62 2.29
C PHE A 17 -3.60 -13.22 1.31
N GLU A 18 -4.72 -12.74 1.83
CA GLU A 18 -5.82 -12.22 1.01
C GLU A 18 -5.38 -10.98 0.21
N SER A 19 -4.70 -10.03 0.86
CA SER A 19 -4.15 -8.84 0.19
C SER A 19 -3.08 -9.19 -0.84
N LEU A 20 -2.24 -10.20 -0.56
CA LEU A 20 -1.24 -10.71 -1.50
C LEU A 20 -1.89 -11.26 -2.77
N LYS A 21 -2.86 -12.17 -2.62
CA LYS A 21 -3.62 -12.74 -3.75
C LYS A 21 -4.33 -11.65 -4.54
N THR A 22 -4.92 -10.69 -3.83
CA THR A 22 -5.59 -9.52 -4.44
C THR A 22 -4.63 -8.67 -5.26
N ALA A 23 -3.47 -8.30 -4.71
CA ALA A 23 -2.47 -7.53 -5.44
C ALA A 23 -2.04 -8.21 -6.74
N LEU A 24 -1.77 -9.52 -6.68
CA LEU A 24 -1.40 -10.32 -7.85
C LEU A 24 -2.53 -10.39 -8.88
N HIS A 25 -3.78 -10.59 -8.45
CA HIS A 25 -4.95 -10.65 -9.32
C HIS A 25 -5.16 -9.33 -10.08
N PHE A 26 -4.97 -8.19 -9.40
CA PHE A 26 -5.14 -6.85 -9.98
C PHE A 26 -3.88 -6.30 -10.68
N GLY A 27 -2.85 -7.12 -10.87
CA GLY A 27 -1.75 -6.82 -11.78
C GLY A 27 -0.51 -6.20 -11.13
N ALA A 28 -0.24 -6.47 -9.86
CA ALA A 28 1.04 -6.17 -9.26
C ALA A 28 2.18 -6.95 -9.97
N ASP A 29 3.35 -6.31 -10.15
CA ASP A 29 4.56 -6.96 -10.62
C ASP A 29 5.38 -7.52 -9.47
N ALA A 30 5.29 -6.86 -8.32
CA ALA A 30 5.88 -7.32 -7.08
C ALA A 30 4.98 -6.99 -5.89
N VAL A 31 5.15 -7.74 -4.81
CA VAL A 31 4.48 -7.49 -3.54
C VAL A 31 5.49 -7.35 -2.41
N TYR A 32 5.16 -6.54 -1.37
CA TYR A 32 5.99 -6.48 -0.18
C TYR A 32 5.19 -6.81 1.07
N ALA A 33 5.76 -7.67 1.91
CA ALA A 33 5.15 -8.19 3.14
C ALA A 33 6.07 -8.00 4.34
N GLY A 34 5.53 -8.13 5.55
CA GLY A 34 6.30 -8.13 6.79
C GLY A 34 6.42 -9.55 7.34
N GLY A 35 7.62 -9.93 7.73
CA GLY A 35 7.86 -11.19 8.43
C GLY A 35 7.81 -11.04 9.96
N PRO A 36 8.17 -12.08 10.71
CA PRO A 36 8.08 -12.10 12.17
C PRO A 36 9.13 -11.22 12.87
N LEU A 37 10.18 -10.78 12.15
CA LEU A 37 11.28 -10.02 12.74
C LEU A 37 11.46 -8.66 12.04
N MET A 38 11.67 -7.60 12.86
CA MET A 38 12.12 -6.27 12.42
C MET A 38 11.23 -5.58 11.37
N GLN A 39 9.92 -5.76 11.41
CA GLN A 39 8.99 -5.10 10.51
C GLN A 39 8.24 -3.93 11.19
N LEU A 40 7.84 -2.90 10.41
CA LEU A 40 7.20 -1.66 10.89
C LEU A 40 5.67 -1.75 10.92
N ARG A 41 5.07 -2.85 11.38
CA ARG A 41 3.61 -2.95 11.56
C ARG A 41 3.34 -3.92 12.70
N SER A 42 2.11 -3.87 13.22
CA SER A 42 1.71 -4.77 14.30
C SER A 42 1.90 -6.24 13.93
N GLU A 43 2.09 -7.08 14.94
CA GLU A 43 2.24 -8.54 14.77
C GLU A 43 1.11 -9.17 13.95
N ASN A 44 -0.10 -8.60 14.04
CA ASN A 44 -1.28 -9.06 13.26
C ASN A 44 -1.15 -8.90 11.74
N ALA A 45 -0.16 -8.15 11.25
CA ALA A 45 0.14 -7.98 9.83
C ALA A 45 1.48 -8.63 9.44
N ALA A 46 2.01 -9.53 10.29
CA ALA A 46 3.22 -10.30 10.04
C ALA A 46 2.86 -11.66 9.46
N PHE A 47 3.59 -12.05 8.42
CA PHE A 47 3.60 -13.42 7.90
C PHE A 47 4.50 -14.27 8.81
N SER A 48 4.08 -15.48 9.17
CA SER A 48 4.96 -16.45 9.79
C SER A 48 6.04 -16.92 8.81
N GLU A 49 7.01 -17.69 9.26
CA GLU A 49 8.03 -18.27 8.36
C GLU A 49 7.39 -19.20 7.33
N GLU A 50 6.39 -19.99 7.73
CA GLU A 50 5.61 -20.87 6.84
C GLU A 50 4.79 -20.06 5.83
N ASP A 51 4.21 -18.92 6.27
CA ASP A 51 3.49 -18.03 5.36
C ASP A 51 4.43 -17.41 4.33
N ILE A 52 5.67 -17.03 4.70
CA ILE A 52 6.66 -16.49 3.79
C ILE A 52 7.00 -17.52 2.70
N ILE A 53 7.25 -18.77 3.06
CA ILE A 53 7.52 -19.84 2.10
C ILE A 53 6.35 -20.01 1.14
N SER A 54 5.13 -20.17 1.67
CA SER A 54 3.92 -20.37 0.87
C SER A 54 3.60 -19.14 -0.02
N ALA A 55 3.85 -17.92 0.49
CA ALA A 55 3.68 -16.69 -0.26
C ALA A 55 4.68 -16.58 -1.41
N THR A 56 5.94 -16.93 -1.16
CA THR A 56 7.00 -16.93 -2.19
C THR A 56 6.67 -17.91 -3.32
N GLU A 57 6.29 -19.14 -2.99
CA GLU A 57 5.86 -20.14 -3.98
C GLU A 57 4.69 -19.65 -4.83
N LEU A 58 3.65 -19.07 -4.18
CA LEU A 58 2.49 -18.53 -4.88
C LEU A 58 2.86 -17.38 -5.82
N VAL A 59 3.69 -16.43 -5.36
CA VAL A 59 4.12 -15.27 -6.14
C VAL A 59 4.95 -15.70 -7.33
N HIS A 60 5.90 -16.61 -7.13
CA HIS A 60 6.75 -17.16 -8.19
C HIS A 60 5.95 -18.00 -9.20
N SER A 61 4.91 -18.72 -8.77
CA SER A 61 4.01 -19.44 -9.69
C SER A 61 3.28 -18.51 -10.68
N LYS A 62 3.20 -17.21 -10.37
CA LYS A 62 2.65 -16.15 -11.24
C LYS A 62 3.75 -15.38 -12.01
N GLY A 63 5.03 -15.77 -11.87
CA GLY A 63 6.15 -15.05 -12.47
C GLY A 63 6.38 -13.64 -11.87
N LYS A 64 5.99 -13.44 -10.61
CA LYS A 64 6.09 -12.16 -9.90
C LYS A 64 7.12 -12.24 -8.78
N LYS A 65 7.40 -11.09 -8.10
CA LYS A 65 8.42 -10.97 -7.07
C LYS A 65 7.82 -10.67 -5.69
N ILE A 66 8.51 -11.13 -4.64
CA ILE A 66 8.14 -10.84 -3.24
C ILE A 66 9.33 -10.27 -2.47
N TYR A 67 9.09 -9.16 -1.74
CA TYR A 67 10.09 -8.51 -0.92
C TYR A 67 9.65 -8.51 0.55
N ILE A 68 10.55 -8.92 1.45
CA ILE A 68 10.25 -9.00 2.88
C ILE A 68 10.85 -7.80 3.61
N THR A 69 10.03 -7.10 4.40
CA THR A 69 10.49 -5.95 5.18
C THR A 69 11.23 -6.37 6.45
N VAL A 70 12.45 -5.84 6.60
CA VAL A 70 13.34 -5.93 7.77
C VAL A 70 13.76 -4.49 8.09
N ASN A 71 12.78 -3.60 8.28
CA ASN A 71 12.98 -2.15 8.11
C ASN A 71 12.69 -1.30 9.35
N CYS A 72 12.71 -1.87 10.54
CA CYS A 72 12.82 -1.09 11.78
C CYS A 72 14.29 -0.74 12.08
N PHE A 73 14.51 0.25 12.95
CA PHE A 73 15.84 0.48 13.53
C PHE A 73 16.10 -0.58 14.59
N ALA A 74 17.11 -1.40 14.36
CA ALA A 74 17.39 -2.57 15.16
C ALA A 74 17.90 -2.24 16.56
N THR A 75 17.41 -2.97 17.55
CA THR A 75 18.06 -3.09 18.87
C THR A 75 19.20 -4.11 18.79
N ASN A 76 20.11 -4.13 19.78
CA ASN A 76 21.20 -5.11 19.82
C ASN A 76 20.67 -6.56 19.80
N ASN A 77 19.59 -6.84 20.54
CA ASN A 77 18.98 -8.17 20.58
C ASN A 77 18.39 -8.60 19.23
N GLU A 78 17.87 -7.65 18.43
CA GLU A 78 17.36 -7.94 17.09
C GLU A 78 18.49 -8.19 16.10
N ILE A 79 19.60 -7.44 16.20
CA ILE A 79 20.81 -7.65 15.37
C ILE A 79 21.40 -9.04 15.63
N ASP A 80 21.46 -9.52 16.88
CA ASP A 80 21.98 -10.84 17.22
C ASP A 80 21.21 -11.98 16.52
N ARG A 81 19.92 -11.78 16.25
CA ARG A 81 19.03 -12.75 15.58
C ARG A 81 19.02 -12.60 14.06
N LEU A 82 19.49 -11.49 13.54
CA LEU A 82 19.31 -11.12 12.12
C LEU A 82 20.07 -12.03 11.17
N SER A 83 21.25 -12.51 11.56
CA SER A 83 22.06 -13.40 10.71
C SER A 83 21.33 -14.69 10.35
N ASP A 84 20.67 -15.32 11.32
CA ASP A 84 19.93 -16.56 11.08
C ASP A 84 18.64 -16.29 10.30
N TYR A 85 17.96 -15.17 10.59
CA TYR A 85 16.80 -14.76 9.83
C TYR A 85 17.12 -14.44 8.35
N ALA A 86 18.26 -13.81 8.07
CA ALA A 86 18.73 -13.56 6.70
C ALA A 86 18.98 -14.86 5.93
N LYS A 87 19.61 -15.86 6.57
CA LYS A 87 19.79 -17.20 5.97
C LYS A 87 18.46 -17.89 5.69
N PHE A 88 17.50 -17.78 6.62
CA PHE A 88 16.14 -18.29 6.40
C PHE A 88 15.49 -17.63 5.18
N LEU A 89 15.46 -16.29 5.10
CA LEU A 89 14.87 -15.56 3.98
C LEU A 89 15.53 -15.92 2.64
N HIS A 90 16.85 -16.07 2.64
CA HIS A 90 17.57 -16.57 1.46
C HIS A 90 17.14 -17.99 1.07
N SER A 91 17.02 -18.90 2.04
CA SER A 91 16.58 -20.27 1.80
C SER A 91 15.11 -20.37 1.37
N ALA A 92 14.27 -19.44 1.83
CA ALA A 92 12.87 -19.29 1.38
C ALA A 92 12.75 -18.66 -0.02
N ASN A 93 13.89 -18.34 -0.65
CA ASN A 93 13.99 -17.82 -2.01
C ASN A 93 13.20 -16.51 -2.24
N VAL A 94 13.15 -15.62 -1.22
CA VAL A 94 12.56 -14.30 -1.40
C VAL A 94 13.43 -13.45 -2.33
N ASP A 95 12.82 -12.63 -3.15
CA ASP A 95 13.54 -11.88 -4.20
C ASP A 95 14.36 -10.72 -3.65
N ALA A 96 14.01 -10.16 -2.48
CA ALA A 96 14.82 -9.18 -1.76
C ALA A 96 14.31 -8.95 -0.33
N VAL A 97 15.16 -8.29 0.47
CA VAL A 97 14.78 -7.73 1.78
C VAL A 97 14.83 -6.22 1.76
N ILE A 98 13.86 -5.57 2.41
CA ILE A 98 13.77 -4.11 2.51
C ILE A 98 14.28 -3.69 3.90
N VAL A 99 15.43 -2.99 3.95
CA VAL A 99 16.21 -2.74 5.17
C VAL A 99 16.44 -1.24 5.40
N SER A 100 16.40 -0.77 6.65
CA SER A 100 16.62 0.65 6.98
C SER A 100 17.92 0.90 7.72
N ASP A 101 18.28 -0.01 8.62
CA ASP A 101 19.40 0.16 9.51
C ASP A 101 20.72 -0.27 8.85
N LEU A 102 21.76 0.57 9.00
CA LEU A 102 23.06 0.34 8.37
C LEU A 102 23.75 -0.92 8.87
N GLY A 103 23.67 -1.17 10.19
CA GLY A 103 24.22 -2.40 10.81
C GLY A 103 23.51 -3.63 10.28
N SER A 104 22.20 -3.54 10.09
CA SER A 104 21.39 -4.61 9.49
C SER A 104 21.80 -4.93 8.05
N VAL A 105 22.08 -3.91 7.21
CA VAL A 105 22.57 -4.13 5.83
C VAL A 105 23.86 -4.94 5.86
N VAL A 106 24.83 -4.53 6.67
CA VAL A 106 26.14 -5.20 6.78
C VAL A 106 25.96 -6.63 7.31
N THR A 107 25.12 -6.83 8.32
CA THR A 107 24.86 -8.15 8.92
C THR A 107 24.22 -9.10 7.90
N ILE A 108 23.22 -8.64 7.14
CA ILE A 108 22.56 -9.45 6.11
C ILE A 108 23.53 -9.83 4.99
N LYS A 109 24.30 -8.86 4.46
CA LYS A 109 25.24 -9.12 3.36
C LYS A 109 26.38 -10.05 3.79
N ASN A 110 26.77 -10.04 5.09
CA ASN A 110 27.73 -11.01 5.61
C ASN A 110 27.13 -12.43 5.80
N ALA A 111 25.87 -12.53 6.22
CA ALA A 111 25.21 -13.81 6.51
C ALA A 111 24.65 -14.51 5.25
N ALA A 112 24.16 -13.73 4.29
CA ALA A 112 23.55 -14.17 3.04
C ALA A 112 23.97 -13.21 1.89
N PRO A 113 25.20 -13.32 1.36
CA PRO A 113 25.77 -12.38 0.38
C PRO A 113 24.91 -12.24 -0.90
N ASP A 114 24.28 -13.33 -1.32
CA ASP A 114 23.45 -13.38 -2.54
C ASP A 114 22.02 -12.92 -2.34
N LEU A 115 21.58 -12.63 -1.08
CA LEU A 115 20.26 -12.10 -0.81
C LEU A 115 20.23 -10.60 -1.21
N PRO A 116 19.38 -10.21 -2.19
CA PRO A 116 19.26 -8.82 -2.60
C PRO A 116 18.76 -7.92 -1.47
N VAL A 117 19.33 -6.72 -1.37
CA VAL A 117 18.99 -5.72 -0.35
C VAL A 117 18.45 -4.46 -1.01
N HIS A 118 17.24 -4.08 -0.65
CA HIS A 118 16.62 -2.81 -1.00
C HIS A 118 16.63 -1.88 0.24
N ILE A 119 17.08 -0.65 0.09
CA ILE A 119 17.12 0.29 1.20
C ILE A 119 15.76 0.95 1.37
N SER A 120 15.16 0.79 2.55
CA SER A 120 13.85 1.35 2.88
C SER A 120 13.85 2.89 2.88
N THR A 121 12.69 3.49 2.59
CA THR A 121 12.45 4.92 2.79
C THR A 121 12.72 5.38 4.24
N GLN A 122 12.68 4.48 5.22
CA GLN A 122 13.02 4.77 6.63
C GLN A 122 14.48 5.17 6.82
N ALA A 123 15.39 4.80 5.91
CA ALA A 123 16.77 5.29 5.90
C ALA A 123 16.87 6.77 5.45
N ASN A 124 15.76 7.33 4.94
CA ASN A 124 15.64 8.74 4.54
C ASN A 124 16.67 9.17 3.49
N ILE A 125 16.74 8.44 2.38
CA ILE A 125 17.66 8.75 1.27
C ILE A 125 17.12 9.95 0.50
N GLN A 126 17.87 11.07 0.52
CA GLN A 126 17.50 12.33 -0.11
C GLN A 126 18.62 12.90 -0.99
N ASN A 127 19.71 12.19 -1.20
CA ASN A 127 20.81 12.64 -2.05
C ASN A 127 21.58 11.46 -2.64
N TYR A 128 22.25 11.74 -3.77
CA TYR A 128 23.00 10.74 -4.53
C TYR A 128 24.17 10.12 -3.75
N LYS A 129 24.83 10.86 -2.84
CA LYS A 129 25.97 10.32 -2.07
C LYS A 129 25.50 9.26 -1.06
N THR A 130 24.37 9.46 -0.42
CA THR A 130 23.76 8.45 0.46
C THR A 130 23.36 7.22 -0.36
N ALA A 131 22.73 7.41 -1.51
CA ALA A 131 22.35 6.31 -2.41
C ALA A 131 23.57 5.51 -2.89
N GLU A 132 24.64 6.19 -3.35
CA GLU A 132 25.89 5.58 -3.77
C GLU A 132 26.60 4.82 -2.62
N THR A 133 26.52 5.35 -1.40
CA THR A 133 27.11 4.69 -0.24
C THR A 133 26.41 3.35 0.04
N PHE A 134 25.08 3.30 0.00
CA PHE A 134 24.34 2.06 0.17
C PHE A 134 24.59 1.07 -0.99
N TYR A 135 24.70 1.56 -2.22
CA TYR A 135 25.09 0.74 -3.37
C TYR A 135 26.46 0.07 -3.16
N ASN A 136 27.45 0.84 -2.69
CA ASN A 136 28.79 0.32 -2.38
C ASN A 136 28.79 -0.69 -1.21
N LEU A 137 27.78 -0.68 -0.37
CA LEU A 137 27.54 -1.67 0.69
C LEU A 137 26.76 -2.90 0.19
N GLY A 138 26.46 -2.95 -1.11
CA GLY A 138 25.80 -4.10 -1.76
C GLY A 138 24.26 -3.98 -1.85
N ALA A 139 23.70 -2.78 -1.69
CA ALA A 139 22.28 -2.57 -1.98
C ALA A 139 22.05 -2.49 -3.49
N GLU A 140 20.99 -3.12 -3.96
CA GLU A 140 20.61 -3.15 -5.38
C GLU A 140 19.55 -2.09 -5.71
N ARG A 141 18.74 -1.68 -4.71
CA ARG A 141 17.67 -0.69 -4.86
C ARG A 141 17.64 0.26 -3.68
N VAL A 142 17.27 1.51 -3.93
CA VAL A 142 16.99 2.51 -2.89
C VAL A 142 15.56 3.02 -3.01
N VAL A 143 14.84 3.02 -1.88
CA VAL A 143 13.52 3.67 -1.76
C VAL A 143 13.76 5.09 -1.27
N LEU A 144 13.42 6.06 -2.08
CA LEU A 144 13.67 7.47 -1.79
C LEU A 144 12.83 7.97 -0.61
N GLY A 145 13.34 9.00 0.07
CA GLY A 145 12.54 9.83 0.97
C GLY A 145 11.40 10.49 0.19
N ARG A 146 10.22 10.59 0.82
CA ARG A 146 9.01 11.17 0.19
C ARG A 146 9.08 12.70 0.08
N GLU A 147 10.11 13.29 0.63
CA GLU A 147 10.39 14.73 0.68
C GLU A 147 11.07 15.24 -0.59
N MET A 148 11.52 14.35 -1.49
CA MET A 148 12.23 14.71 -2.71
C MET A 148 11.30 15.20 -3.82
N THR A 149 11.77 16.22 -4.53
CA THR A 149 11.13 16.72 -5.76
C THR A 149 11.55 15.89 -6.99
N LEU A 150 10.76 15.98 -8.08
CA LEU A 150 11.10 15.32 -9.36
C LEU A 150 12.49 15.75 -9.87
N ALA A 151 12.83 17.02 -9.72
CA ALA A 151 14.14 17.54 -10.14
C ALA A 151 15.29 16.92 -9.35
N GLU A 152 15.15 16.80 -8.02
CA GLU A 152 16.15 16.17 -7.16
C GLU A 152 16.29 14.67 -7.44
N ILE A 153 15.18 13.99 -7.76
CA ILE A 153 15.18 12.57 -8.16
C ILE A 153 15.96 12.42 -9.48
N ALA A 154 15.67 13.26 -10.47
CA ALA A 154 16.36 13.22 -11.75
C ALA A 154 17.88 13.52 -11.60
N GLU A 155 18.26 14.48 -10.75
CA GLU A 155 19.67 14.72 -10.42
C GLU A 155 20.31 13.53 -9.72
N LEU A 156 19.64 12.93 -8.73
CA LEU A 156 20.12 11.73 -8.04
C LEU A 156 20.36 10.60 -9.04
N ARG A 157 19.40 10.35 -9.97
CA ARG A 157 19.53 9.31 -11.01
C ARG A 157 20.74 9.55 -11.92
N GLN A 158 21.01 10.79 -12.33
CA GLN A 158 22.14 11.13 -13.19
C GLN A 158 23.49 10.89 -12.52
N ARG A 159 23.55 10.95 -11.19
CA ARG A 159 24.77 10.89 -10.38
C ARG A 159 24.99 9.55 -9.66
N THR A 160 24.10 8.57 -9.87
CA THR A 160 24.21 7.22 -9.28
C THR A 160 24.51 6.17 -10.36
N PRO A 161 25.09 5.01 -10.01
CA PRO A 161 25.27 3.89 -10.94
C PRO A 161 23.98 3.49 -11.63
N LYS A 162 24.05 3.12 -12.91
CA LYS A 162 22.85 2.75 -13.69
C LYS A 162 22.20 1.46 -13.18
N GLU A 163 22.98 0.62 -12.60
CA GLU A 163 22.60 -0.67 -12.01
C GLU A 163 21.80 -0.51 -10.71
N LEU A 164 21.96 0.64 -10.02
CA LEU A 164 21.19 0.95 -8.83
C LEU A 164 19.74 1.26 -9.22
N GLU A 165 18.79 0.45 -8.78
CA GLU A 165 17.38 0.72 -8.98
C GLU A 165 16.85 1.80 -8.03
N ILE A 166 15.91 2.60 -8.53
CA ILE A 166 15.27 3.66 -7.76
C ILE A 166 13.79 3.36 -7.61
N GLU A 167 13.34 3.28 -6.36
CA GLU A 167 11.94 3.09 -5.97
C GLU A 167 11.39 4.35 -5.32
N ALA A 168 10.17 4.73 -5.66
CA ALA A 168 9.49 5.85 -5.02
C ALA A 168 8.03 5.52 -4.71
N PHE A 169 7.49 6.11 -3.63
CA PHE A 169 6.08 6.01 -3.34
C PHE A 169 5.24 6.83 -4.31
N VAL A 170 4.20 6.23 -4.85
CA VAL A 170 3.30 6.88 -5.80
C VAL A 170 1.88 7.03 -5.28
N HIS A 171 1.50 6.29 -4.22
CA HIS A 171 0.15 6.35 -3.66
C HIS A 171 0.12 6.02 -2.17
N GLY A 172 -0.83 6.63 -1.46
CA GLY A 172 -1.24 6.28 -0.10
C GLY A 172 -0.82 7.28 0.97
N ALA A 173 -0.95 6.85 2.22
CA ALA A 173 -0.83 7.75 3.37
C ALA A 173 0.57 8.37 3.50
N MET A 174 0.62 9.71 3.61
CA MET A 174 1.84 10.46 3.92
C MET A 174 2.05 10.59 5.43
N CYS A 175 3.31 10.70 5.85
CA CYS A 175 3.71 11.02 7.22
C CYS A 175 3.97 12.52 7.36
N MET A 176 3.69 13.10 8.54
CA MET A 176 3.99 14.51 8.84
C MET A 176 5.46 14.78 9.11
N SER A 177 6.22 13.76 9.50
CA SER A 177 7.66 13.87 9.78
C SER A 177 8.46 13.30 8.63
N TYR A 178 9.72 13.75 8.55
CA TYR A 178 10.70 13.09 7.69
C TYR A 178 10.65 11.58 7.84
N SER A 179 10.82 10.87 6.74
CA SER A 179 10.76 9.41 6.70
C SER A 179 11.68 8.79 7.75
N GLY A 180 11.11 7.97 8.65
CA GLY A 180 11.82 7.31 9.74
C GLY A 180 12.22 8.18 10.94
N ARG A 181 11.86 9.47 11.02
CA ARG A 181 12.35 10.42 12.04
C ARG A 181 11.29 10.95 12.98
N CYS A 182 10.17 10.23 13.19
CA CYS A 182 9.08 10.67 14.05
C CYS A 182 9.14 10.06 15.44
N LEU A 183 9.01 10.90 16.49
CA LEU A 183 8.94 10.49 17.89
C LEU A 183 7.59 10.78 18.55
N ILE A 184 6.63 11.40 17.86
CA ILE A 184 5.36 11.88 18.47
C ILE A 184 4.59 10.74 19.13
N SER A 185 4.49 9.57 18.48
CA SER A 185 3.80 8.42 19.05
C SER A 185 4.50 7.91 20.33
N SER A 186 5.81 7.76 20.28
CA SER A 186 6.60 7.33 21.46
C SER A 186 6.46 8.33 22.61
N TYR A 187 6.52 9.63 22.31
CA TYR A 187 6.44 10.69 23.32
C TYR A 187 5.06 10.76 23.99
N LEU A 188 3.97 10.69 23.21
CA LEU A 188 2.61 10.85 23.75
C LEU A 188 2.01 9.55 24.32
N THR A 189 2.42 8.38 23.82
CA THR A 189 1.76 7.11 24.15
C THR A 189 2.68 6.00 24.59
N GLY A 190 3.99 6.22 24.60
CA GLY A 190 4.99 5.19 24.87
C GLY A 190 5.15 4.15 23.76
N LYS A 191 4.38 4.27 22.64
CA LYS A 191 4.41 3.31 21.54
C LYS A 191 5.25 3.81 20.38
N SER A 192 6.27 3.02 19.99
CA SER A 192 7.27 3.44 19.02
C SER A 192 6.77 3.29 17.58
N GLY A 193 6.70 4.39 16.85
CA GLY A 193 6.46 4.37 15.41
C GLY A 193 7.58 3.69 14.62
N ASN A 194 8.80 3.68 15.17
CA ASN A 194 9.96 3.01 14.55
C ASN A 194 9.99 1.50 14.80
N HIS A 195 9.07 0.97 15.62
CA HIS A 195 8.87 -0.46 15.86
C HIS A 195 7.45 -0.92 15.49
N GLY A 196 6.76 -0.18 14.64
CA GLY A 196 5.47 -0.60 14.09
C GLY A 196 4.24 -0.21 14.91
N ASP A 197 4.40 0.32 16.12
CA ASP A 197 3.33 0.60 17.08
C ASP A 197 2.80 2.05 17.01
N CYS A 198 2.96 2.73 15.86
CA CYS A 198 2.52 4.10 15.72
C CYS A 198 1.00 4.24 15.94
N THR A 199 0.61 4.97 17.00
CA THR A 199 -0.80 5.27 17.30
C THR A 199 -1.35 6.44 16.48
N GLN A 200 -0.54 7.00 15.59
CA GLN A 200 -0.89 8.10 14.69
C GLN A 200 -1.41 9.38 15.41
N PRO A 201 -0.73 9.86 16.47
CA PRO A 201 -1.22 11.02 17.22
C PRO A 201 -1.27 12.29 16.36
N CYS A 202 -0.46 12.38 15.31
CA CYS A 202 -0.53 13.50 14.36
C CYS A 202 -1.90 13.61 13.64
N ARG A 203 -2.78 12.63 13.82
CA ARG A 203 -4.13 12.58 13.24
C ARG A 203 -5.23 12.72 14.28
N TRP A 204 -4.87 12.90 15.57
CA TRP A 204 -5.84 13.12 16.63
C TRP A 204 -6.32 14.58 16.63
N MET A 205 -7.48 14.81 17.20
CA MET A 205 -7.98 16.15 17.44
C MET A 205 -7.23 16.79 18.63
N TYR A 206 -6.80 18.03 18.46
CA TYR A 206 -6.12 18.81 19.49
C TYR A 206 -6.70 20.21 19.57
N ASN A 207 -6.75 20.76 20.79
CA ASN A 207 -6.93 22.20 21.01
C ASN A 207 -5.56 22.79 21.36
N ILE A 208 -5.07 23.75 20.57
CA ILE A 208 -3.85 24.50 20.90
C ILE A 208 -4.26 25.77 21.62
N VAL A 209 -3.71 25.95 22.82
CA VAL A 209 -3.86 27.15 23.64
C VAL A 209 -2.47 27.73 23.86
N GLU A 210 -2.27 29.03 23.53
CA GLU A 210 -1.04 29.73 23.88
C GLU A 210 -1.14 30.21 25.35
N GLU A 211 -0.15 29.83 26.17
CA GLU A 211 -0.14 30.14 27.61
C GLU A 211 -0.28 31.62 27.92
N LYS A 212 0.24 32.52 27.07
CA LYS A 212 0.16 33.97 27.21
C LYS A 212 -1.17 34.55 26.72
N ARG A 213 -1.99 33.77 26.01
CA ARG A 213 -3.29 34.14 25.45
C ARG A 213 -4.30 32.99 25.65
N PRO A 214 -4.60 32.62 26.90
CA PRO A 214 -5.41 31.45 27.21
C PRO A 214 -6.86 31.54 26.70
N GLU A 215 -7.35 32.78 26.44
CA GLU A 215 -8.68 33.03 25.90
C GLU A 215 -8.75 32.89 24.37
N GLN A 216 -7.58 32.79 23.70
CA GLN A 216 -7.51 32.57 22.25
C GLN A 216 -7.25 31.11 21.97
N HIS A 217 -8.31 30.38 21.70
CA HIS A 217 -8.18 29.04 21.11
C HIS A 217 -7.79 29.21 19.65
N PHE A 218 -6.58 28.77 19.27
CA PHE A 218 -6.24 28.63 17.87
C PHE A 218 -6.97 27.39 17.37
N THR A 219 -8.17 27.60 16.87
CA THR A 219 -8.94 26.56 16.22
C THR A 219 -8.25 26.27 14.90
N VAL A 220 -7.68 25.11 14.80
CA VAL A 220 -7.25 24.57 13.51
C VAL A 220 -8.52 24.09 12.82
N ILE A 221 -9.04 24.94 11.99
CA ILE A 221 -10.27 24.88 11.19
C ILE A 221 -11.24 23.77 11.57
N GLU A 222 -12.39 24.20 12.08
CA GLU A 222 -13.51 23.35 12.41
C GLU A 222 -14.53 23.39 11.27
N GLU A 223 -14.62 22.29 10.52
CA GLU A 223 -15.81 22.00 9.75
C GLU A 223 -16.36 20.65 10.23
N ASN A 224 -17.63 20.64 10.67
CA ASN A 224 -18.33 19.48 11.21
C ASN A 224 -17.76 18.85 12.50
N GLY A 225 -17.10 19.65 13.35
CA GLY A 225 -16.67 19.21 14.68
C GLY A 225 -15.38 18.38 14.74
N ALA A 226 -14.54 18.41 13.71
CA ALA A 226 -13.25 17.76 13.69
C ALA A 226 -12.13 18.73 13.32
N SER A 227 -11.07 18.79 14.15
CA SER A 227 -9.87 19.62 13.93
C SER A 227 -8.65 18.74 13.86
N ALA A 228 -7.94 18.73 12.73
CA ALA A 228 -6.69 18.00 12.57
C ALA A 228 -5.53 18.96 12.32
N ILE A 229 -4.68 19.17 13.34
CA ILE A 229 -3.54 20.10 13.28
C ILE A 229 -2.44 19.59 12.34
N LEU A 230 -2.27 18.28 12.23
CA LEU A 230 -1.13 17.65 11.60
C LEU A 230 -1.53 16.56 10.58
N SER A 231 -2.80 16.50 10.17
CA SER A 231 -3.23 15.49 9.19
C SER A 231 -2.65 15.79 7.82
N SER A 232 -1.74 14.94 7.36
CA SER A 232 -1.24 14.99 6.00
C SER A 232 -2.28 14.46 5.02
N HIS A 233 -2.31 15.00 3.80
CA HIS A 233 -3.06 14.44 2.68
C HIS A 233 -2.51 13.06 2.30
N ASP A 234 -3.29 12.27 1.58
CA ASP A 234 -2.78 11.06 0.95
C ASP A 234 -2.09 11.40 -0.38
N LEU A 235 -1.00 10.71 -0.68
CA LEU A 235 -0.27 10.87 -1.94
C LEU A 235 -1.07 10.21 -3.07
N CYS A 236 -1.17 10.89 -4.23
CA CYS A 236 -1.65 10.31 -5.47
C CYS A 236 -0.87 10.88 -6.65
N CYS A 237 -0.13 10.03 -7.35
CA CYS A 237 0.74 10.42 -8.46
C CYS A 237 0.18 10.01 -9.83
N ILE A 238 -1.09 9.65 -9.90
CA ILE A 238 -1.68 9.05 -11.10
C ILE A 238 -1.59 9.97 -12.33
N ASP A 239 -1.69 11.30 -12.12
CA ASP A 239 -1.68 12.29 -13.19
C ASP A 239 -0.29 12.50 -13.80
N PHE A 240 0.76 12.31 -13.00
CA PHE A 240 2.15 12.59 -13.39
C PHE A 240 3.08 11.39 -13.23
N LEU A 241 2.54 10.17 -13.29
CA LEU A 241 3.30 8.92 -13.14
C LEU A 241 4.41 8.81 -14.20
N ASP A 242 4.18 9.32 -15.40
CA ASP A 242 5.16 9.37 -16.47
C ASP A 242 6.32 10.34 -16.17
N GLU A 243 6.09 11.44 -15.44
CA GLU A 243 7.16 12.33 -14.99
C GLU A 243 8.06 11.68 -13.97
N ILE A 244 7.49 10.85 -13.06
CA ILE A 244 8.23 10.05 -12.09
C ILE A 244 9.12 9.01 -12.81
N ALA A 245 8.58 8.32 -13.82
CA ALA A 245 9.36 7.41 -14.66
C ALA A 245 10.50 8.14 -15.40
N LYS A 246 10.20 9.30 -16.00
CA LYS A 246 11.21 10.16 -16.67
C LYS A 246 12.32 10.65 -15.74
N ALA A 247 11.99 10.87 -14.46
CA ALA A 247 13.00 11.21 -13.45
C ALA A 247 13.92 10.03 -13.10
N GLY A 248 13.63 8.81 -13.59
CA GLY A 248 14.47 7.63 -13.46
C GLY A 248 14.04 6.64 -12.37
N VAL A 249 12.80 6.75 -11.88
CA VAL A 249 12.21 5.77 -10.98
C VAL A 249 11.80 4.54 -11.77
N THR A 250 12.21 3.36 -11.30
CA THR A 250 11.95 2.05 -11.93
C THR A 250 10.99 1.17 -11.13
N SER A 251 10.63 1.57 -9.90
CA SER A 251 9.65 0.85 -9.08
C SER A 251 8.67 1.83 -8.43
N PHE A 252 7.39 1.68 -8.74
CA PHE A 252 6.27 2.47 -8.24
C PHE A 252 5.64 1.78 -7.04
N LYS A 253 5.86 2.34 -5.85
CA LYS A 253 5.38 1.73 -4.60
C LYS A 253 4.07 2.30 -4.12
N ILE A 254 3.10 1.44 -3.90
CA ILE A 254 1.83 1.76 -3.24
C ILE A 254 1.97 1.52 -1.74
N GLU A 255 1.67 2.53 -0.89
CA GLU A 255 1.53 2.36 0.56
C GLU A 255 0.15 1.81 0.91
N GLY A 256 0.08 0.86 1.84
CA GLY A 256 -1.20 0.32 2.25
C GLY A 256 -1.16 -1.04 2.94
N ARG A 257 -0.06 -1.43 3.55
CA ARG A 257 0.08 -2.75 4.20
C ARG A 257 -0.98 -3.03 5.28
N MET A 258 -1.48 -1.98 5.94
CA MET A 258 -2.56 -2.07 6.94
C MET A 258 -3.96 -1.80 6.34
N LYS A 259 -4.05 -1.60 5.04
CA LYS A 259 -5.32 -1.37 4.35
C LYS A 259 -6.01 -2.69 3.98
N SER A 260 -7.31 -2.62 3.75
CA SER A 260 -8.12 -3.79 3.36
C SER A 260 -7.73 -4.33 1.98
N PRO A 261 -8.02 -5.60 1.68
CA PRO A 261 -7.88 -6.14 0.33
C PRO A 261 -8.63 -5.32 -0.73
N TYR A 262 -9.77 -4.74 -0.41
CA TYR A 262 -10.53 -3.87 -1.30
C TYR A 262 -9.76 -2.60 -1.70
N TYR A 263 -9.05 -1.97 -0.74
CA TYR A 263 -8.15 -0.85 -1.05
C TYR A 263 -7.02 -1.30 -1.98
N VAL A 264 -6.41 -2.44 -1.69
CA VAL A 264 -5.32 -3.00 -2.52
C VAL A 264 -5.83 -3.26 -3.94
N ALA A 265 -7.00 -3.89 -4.10
CA ALA A 265 -7.64 -4.13 -5.39
C ALA A 265 -7.84 -2.84 -6.18
N THR A 266 -8.53 -1.87 -5.57
CA THR A 266 -8.91 -0.61 -6.22
C THR A 266 -7.68 0.19 -6.68
N VAL A 267 -6.70 0.37 -5.79
CA VAL A 267 -5.51 1.18 -6.11
C VAL A 267 -4.59 0.45 -7.09
N THR A 268 -4.36 -0.85 -6.91
CA THR A 268 -3.53 -1.63 -7.85
C THR A 268 -4.13 -1.62 -9.26
N ASN A 269 -5.45 -1.84 -9.37
CA ASN A 269 -6.15 -1.81 -10.65
C ASN A 269 -6.03 -0.44 -11.34
N ALA A 270 -6.24 0.65 -10.61
CA ALA A 270 -6.13 2.01 -11.13
C ALA A 270 -4.73 2.30 -11.69
N TYR A 271 -3.67 2.00 -10.93
CA TYR A 271 -2.29 2.18 -11.39
C TYR A 271 -1.93 1.25 -12.54
N ARG A 272 -2.39 -0.01 -12.54
CA ARG A 272 -2.18 -0.94 -13.65
C ARG A 272 -2.85 -0.45 -14.93
N GLN A 273 -4.08 0.05 -14.86
CA GLN A 273 -4.77 0.64 -16.01
C GLN A 273 -4.05 1.89 -16.54
N ARG A 274 -3.50 2.73 -15.66
CA ARG A 274 -2.69 3.90 -16.04
C ARG A 274 -1.41 3.49 -16.78
N ILE A 275 -0.71 2.49 -16.26
CA ILE A 275 0.54 1.95 -16.85
C ILE A 275 0.25 1.31 -18.22
N ASN A 276 -0.82 0.55 -18.33
CA ASN A 276 -1.19 -0.15 -19.56
C ASN A 276 -1.94 0.76 -20.58
N GLY A 277 -2.32 1.98 -20.19
CA GLY A 277 -3.12 2.87 -21.04
C GLY A 277 -4.50 2.33 -21.41
N THR A 278 -5.11 1.50 -20.54
CA THR A 278 -6.38 0.80 -20.84
C THR A 278 -7.63 1.54 -20.38
N ALA A 279 -7.48 2.62 -19.61
CA ALA A 279 -8.57 3.51 -19.20
C ALA A 279 -8.14 4.98 -19.31
N ASP A 280 -9.12 5.87 -19.51
CA ASP A 280 -8.90 7.30 -19.44
C ASP A 280 -8.70 7.78 -18.00
N ILE A 281 -8.14 8.98 -17.85
CA ILE A 281 -7.75 9.50 -16.53
C ILE A 281 -8.96 9.77 -15.63
N ASP A 282 -10.09 10.19 -16.18
CA ASP A 282 -11.30 10.46 -15.39
C ASP A 282 -11.89 9.16 -14.83
N THR A 283 -11.88 8.09 -15.62
CA THR A 283 -12.26 6.75 -15.17
C THR A 283 -11.36 6.30 -14.01
N ILE A 284 -10.04 6.50 -14.13
CA ILE A 284 -9.07 6.13 -13.09
C ILE A 284 -9.29 6.94 -11.81
N HIS A 285 -9.54 8.25 -11.89
CA HIS A 285 -9.88 9.07 -10.72
C HIS A 285 -11.16 8.59 -10.04
N ASN A 286 -12.21 8.31 -10.80
CA ASN A 286 -13.46 7.77 -10.27
C ASN A 286 -13.28 6.42 -9.56
N GLU A 287 -12.34 5.59 -10.01
CA GLU A 287 -11.96 4.35 -9.33
C GLU A 287 -11.25 4.63 -8.00
N LEU A 288 -10.28 5.54 -7.99
CA LEU A 288 -9.52 5.88 -6.78
C LEU A 288 -10.40 6.48 -5.67
N GLU A 289 -11.43 7.26 -6.03
CA GLU A 289 -12.42 7.78 -5.08
C GLU A 289 -13.26 6.68 -4.40
N CYS A 290 -13.28 5.46 -4.96
CA CYS A 290 -13.98 4.32 -4.35
C CYS A 290 -13.20 3.71 -3.17
N ALA A 291 -11.89 3.91 -3.09
CA ALA A 291 -11.08 3.49 -1.94
C ALA A 291 -11.19 4.51 -0.79
N SER A 292 -11.00 4.04 0.45
CA SER A 292 -10.99 4.96 1.60
C SER A 292 -9.67 5.73 1.68
N HIS A 293 -9.73 7.05 1.47
CA HIS A 293 -8.57 7.94 1.43
C HIS A 293 -8.88 9.30 2.08
N ARG A 294 -7.84 10.03 2.44
CA ARG A 294 -7.92 11.48 2.76
C ARG A 294 -7.77 12.27 1.47
N PRO A 295 -8.06 13.59 1.46
CA PRO A 295 -7.83 14.40 0.27
C PRO A 295 -6.47 14.10 -0.35
N TYR A 296 -6.44 13.93 -1.67
CA TYR A 296 -5.21 13.61 -2.40
C TYR A 296 -4.32 14.84 -2.57
N SER A 297 -3.02 14.59 -2.68
CA SER A 297 -2.00 15.60 -2.97
C SER A 297 -0.87 14.99 -3.82
N THR A 298 -0.07 15.87 -4.42
CA THR A 298 1.13 15.49 -5.16
C THR A 298 2.33 15.20 -4.23
N GLY A 299 2.14 15.26 -2.90
CA GLY A 299 3.28 15.22 -1.99
C GLY A 299 4.29 16.34 -2.30
N PHE A 300 5.56 16.07 -2.10
CA PHE A 300 6.64 17.03 -2.35
C PHE A 300 7.19 17.00 -3.79
N TYR A 301 6.63 16.23 -4.70
CA TYR A 301 7.16 16.04 -6.05
C TYR A 301 7.32 17.37 -6.84
N TYR A 302 6.46 18.36 -6.56
CA TYR A 302 6.53 19.71 -7.14
C TYR A 302 7.01 20.79 -6.15
N GLY A 303 7.67 20.40 -5.08
CA GLY A 303 8.19 21.29 -4.04
C GLY A 303 7.27 21.41 -2.83
N ALA A 304 7.32 22.57 -2.15
CA ALA A 304 6.58 22.77 -0.90
C ALA A 304 5.09 22.52 -1.08
N LEU A 305 4.52 21.76 -0.15
CA LEU A 305 3.11 21.44 -0.14
C LEU A 305 2.27 22.72 -0.08
N LYS A 306 1.45 22.93 -1.08
CA LYS A 306 0.38 23.94 -1.07
C LYS A 306 -0.87 23.26 -0.54
N TYR A 307 -0.99 23.17 0.77
CA TYR A 307 -2.24 22.68 1.36
C TYR A 307 -3.33 23.74 1.23
N ASP A 308 -4.50 23.31 0.81
CA ASP A 308 -5.71 24.03 1.14
C ASP A 308 -5.89 23.93 2.66
N HIS A 309 -6.09 25.07 3.32
CA HIS A 309 -6.26 25.18 4.78
C HIS A 309 -7.53 24.48 5.28
N ASN A 310 -8.37 23.95 4.39
CA ASN A 310 -9.65 23.30 4.66
C ASN A 310 -9.58 21.77 4.74
N ASN A 311 -8.43 21.18 5.07
CA ASN A 311 -8.35 19.75 5.28
C ASN A 311 -8.95 19.35 6.64
N ASP A 312 -10.14 18.77 6.60
CA ASP A 312 -10.85 18.23 7.76
C ASP A 312 -10.22 16.96 8.37
N GLY A 313 -9.20 16.40 7.71
CA GLY A 313 -8.55 15.14 8.12
C GLY A 313 -9.41 13.90 7.98
N LEU A 314 -10.65 14.05 7.50
CA LEU A 314 -11.61 12.95 7.38
C LEU A 314 -11.28 12.06 6.17
N TYR A 315 -11.61 10.78 6.33
CA TYR A 315 -11.57 9.84 5.24
C TYR A 315 -12.81 9.98 4.36
N ARG A 316 -12.60 9.98 3.06
CA ARG A 316 -13.64 10.00 2.02
C ARG A 316 -13.67 8.67 1.31
N GLN A 317 -14.83 8.29 0.82
CA GLN A 317 -15.02 7.05 0.07
C GLN A 317 -16.35 7.13 -0.67
N SER A 318 -16.36 6.86 -1.97
CA SER A 318 -17.58 6.90 -2.79
C SER A 318 -18.23 5.54 -3.01
N CYS A 319 -17.57 4.44 -2.60
CA CYS A 319 -18.08 3.09 -2.77
C CYS A 319 -17.99 2.29 -1.48
N LYS A 320 -19.00 1.44 -1.22
CA LYS A 320 -18.99 0.47 -0.15
C LYS A 320 -18.59 -0.91 -0.68
N PHE A 321 -17.58 -1.52 -0.08
CA PHE A 321 -17.18 -2.89 -0.39
C PHE A 321 -18.28 -3.87 0.06
N ILE A 322 -18.79 -4.69 -0.84
CA ILE A 322 -19.92 -5.60 -0.60
C ILE A 322 -19.46 -7.03 -0.39
N GLY A 323 -18.59 -7.55 -1.24
CA GLY A 323 -18.09 -8.91 -1.14
C GLY A 323 -17.06 -9.24 -2.21
N MET A 324 -16.50 -10.44 -2.11
CA MET A 324 -15.52 -10.98 -3.04
C MET A 324 -16.06 -12.25 -3.67
N VAL A 325 -15.86 -12.42 -4.97
CA VAL A 325 -16.19 -13.64 -5.70
C VAL A 325 -15.13 -14.70 -5.34
N VAL A 326 -15.59 -15.83 -4.81
CA VAL A 326 -14.72 -16.93 -4.34
C VAL A 326 -14.89 -18.20 -5.14
N GLY A 327 -15.73 -18.18 -6.18
CA GLY A 327 -15.94 -19.31 -7.08
C GLY A 327 -17.22 -19.19 -7.90
N GLU A 328 -17.46 -20.18 -8.74
CA GLU A 328 -18.64 -20.34 -9.60
C GLU A 328 -19.26 -21.70 -9.36
N GLU A 329 -20.59 -21.76 -9.33
CA GLU A 329 -21.36 -23.00 -9.21
C GLU A 329 -21.64 -23.60 -10.60
N PRO A 330 -21.87 -24.92 -10.71
CA PRO A 330 -22.13 -25.58 -12.00
C PRO A 330 -23.37 -25.07 -12.75
N ASP A 331 -24.30 -24.42 -12.05
CA ASP A 331 -25.50 -23.80 -12.63
C ASP A 331 -25.28 -22.35 -13.10
N GLY A 332 -24.04 -21.85 -13.05
CA GLY A 332 -23.65 -20.51 -13.51
C GLY A 332 -23.91 -19.41 -12.49
N ARG A 333 -24.19 -19.74 -11.25
CA ARG A 333 -24.25 -18.77 -10.14
C ARG A 333 -22.86 -18.57 -9.56
N TYR A 334 -22.63 -17.44 -8.90
CA TYR A 334 -21.33 -17.12 -8.32
C TYR A 334 -21.37 -17.22 -6.80
N LEU A 335 -20.34 -17.82 -6.23
CA LEU A 335 -20.11 -17.84 -4.79
C LEU A 335 -19.46 -16.52 -4.36
N VAL A 336 -20.18 -15.78 -3.53
CA VAL A 336 -19.75 -14.47 -3.04
C VAL A 336 -19.56 -14.52 -1.53
N GLN A 337 -18.33 -14.25 -1.06
CA GLN A 337 -18.06 -14.06 0.36
C GLN A 337 -18.47 -12.64 0.74
N MET A 338 -19.54 -12.52 1.52
CA MET A 338 -20.10 -11.25 1.95
C MET A 338 -19.19 -10.50 2.91
N ARG A 339 -19.05 -9.19 2.72
CA ARG A 339 -18.34 -8.27 3.62
C ARG A 339 -19.25 -7.20 4.21
N ASN A 340 -20.20 -6.73 3.44
CA ASN A 340 -21.23 -5.79 3.89
C ASN A 340 -22.59 -6.19 3.35
N ARG A 341 -23.63 -5.74 4.08
CA ARG A 341 -25.03 -6.04 3.77
C ARG A 341 -25.40 -5.61 2.35
N PHE A 342 -26.10 -6.50 1.61
CA PHE A 342 -26.77 -6.24 0.34
C PHE A 342 -28.06 -7.07 0.23
N ALA A 343 -28.93 -6.73 -0.73
CA ALA A 343 -30.24 -7.35 -0.89
C ALA A 343 -30.56 -7.63 -2.36
N VAL A 344 -31.53 -8.50 -2.58
CA VAL A 344 -32.18 -8.69 -3.88
C VAL A 344 -32.75 -7.36 -4.36
N GLY A 345 -32.60 -7.06 -5.66
CA GLY A 345 -33.00 -5.80 -6.28
C GLY A 345 -31.96 -4.68 -6.20
N GLU A 346 -30.88 -4.83 -5.43
CA GLU A 346 -29.80 -3.84 -5.40
C GLU A 346 -28.87 -4.00 -6.61
N THR A 347 -28.35 -2.86 -7.11
CA THR A 347 -27.34 -2.83 -8.17
C THR A 347 -25.96 -2.81 -7.54
N LEU A 348 -25.09 -3.72 -7.97
CA LEU A 348 -23.71 -3.83 -7.55
C LEU A 348 -22.78 -3.57 -8.74
N GLU A 349 -21.68 -2.85 -8.49
CA GLU A 349 -20.59 -2.68 -9.45
C GLU A 349 -19.54 -3.78 -9.28
N ILE A 350 -18.93 -4.16 -10.40
CA ILE A 350 -17.88 -5.18 -10.47
C ILE A 350 -16.54 -4.45 -10.56
N LEU A 351 -15.66 -4.67 -9.59
CA LEU A 351 -14.26 -4.31 -9.66
C LEU A 351 -13.47 -5.54 -10.10
N SER A 352 -12.97 -5.50 -11.32
CA SER A 352 -12.26 -6.61 -11.97
C SER A 352 -11.11 -6.07 -12.83
N PRO A 353 -9.94 -6.74 -12.91
CA PRO A 353 -8.88 -6.37 -13.86
C PRO A 353 -9.27 -6.63 -15.33
N PHE A 354 -10.35 -7.38 -15.56
CA PHE A 354 -10.80 -7.77 -16.90
C PHE A 354 -11.97 -6.92 -17.43
N SER A 355 -12.61 -6.13 -16.56
CA SER A 355 -13.76 -5.32 -16.96
C SER A 355 -13.93 -4.12 -16.03
N SER A 356 -13.90 -2.91 -16.58
CA SER A 356 -14.17 -1.67 -15.84
C SER A 356 -15.63 -1.25 -15.97
N GLY A 357 -16.20 -0.72 -14.85
CA GLY A 357 -17.49 -0.02 -14.87
C GLY A 357 -18.72 -0.88 -15.14
N LYS A 358 -18.61 -2.21 -15.11
CA LYS A 358 -19.77 -3.09 -15.22
C LYS A 358 -20.54 -3.16 -13.92
N SER A 359 -21.85 -3.29 -14.04
CA SER A 359 -22.76 -3.47 -12.90
C SER A 359 -23.87 -4.47 -13.24
N PHE A 360 -24.44 -5.06 -12.24
CA PHE A 360 -25.61 -5.94 -12.37
C PHE A 360 -26.58 -5.74 -11.21
N THR A 361 -27.85 -6.08 -11.45
CA THR A 361 -28.84 -6.12 -10.37
C THR A 361 -28.89 -7.52 -9.77
N VAL A 362 -28.81 -7.61 -8.46
CA VAL A 362 -28.92 -8.88 -7.72
C VAL A 362 -30.34 -9.40 -7.87
N THR A 363 -30.52 -10.50 -8.60
CA THR A 363 -31.86 -11.08 -8.85
C THR A 363 -32.24 -12.18 -7.87
N SER A 364 -31.24 -12.88 -7.30
CA SER A 364 -31.48 -13.86 -6.23
C SER A 364 -30.22 -14.11 -5.41
N ILE A 365 -30.42 -14.42 -4.13
CA ILE A 365 -29.40 -14.82 -3.16
C ILE A 365 -29.83 -16.15 -2.56
N ARG A 366 -28.89 -17.11 -2.42
CA ARG A 366 -29.12 -18.38 -1.71
C ARG A 366 -28.06 -18.61 -0.66
N ASP A 367 -28.45 -19.19 0.45
CA ASP A 367 -27.49 -19.66 1.45
C ASP A 367 -26.87 -21.03 1.04
N LYS A 368 -25.90 -21.50 1.83
CA LYS A 368 -25.19 -22.76 1.58
C LYS A 368 -26.10 -23.99 1.55
N ALA A 369 -27.32 -23.92 2.17
CA ALA A 369 -28.31 -24.99 2.16
C ALA A 369 -29.24 -24.91 0.94
N GLY A 370 -29.07 -23.89 0.07
CA GLY A 370 -29.89 -23.66 -1.12
C GLY A 370 -31.21 -22.90 -0.85
N ASN A 371 -31.40 -22.37 0.37
CA ASN A 371 -32.60 -21.60 0.68
C ASN A 371 -32.45 -20.16 0.13
N ASP A 372 -33.52 -19.65 -0.45
CA ASP A 372 -33.59 -18.27 -0.93
C ASP A 372 -33.51 -17.26 0.24
N ARG A 373 -32.80 -16.17 0.02
CA ARG A 373 -32.63 -15.06 0.96
C ARG A 373 -32.94 -13.74 0.26
N GLU A 374 -33.70 -12.87 0.90
CA GLU A 374 -33.94 -11.51 0.42
C GLU A 374 -32.75 -10.59 0.73
N VAL A 375 -32.01 -10.86 1.82
CA VAL A 375 -30.94 -10.02 2.34
C VAL A 375 -29.77 -10.86 2.81
N ALA A 376 -28.58 -10.50 2.33
CA ALA A 376 -27.30 -10.97 2.86
C ALA A 376 -26.88 -10.04 4.02
N HIS A 377 -26.69 -10.57 5.24
CA HIS A 377 -26.40 -9.75 6.42
C HIS A 377 -25.43 -10.40 7.42
N ILE A 378 -24.98 -11.64 7.16
CA ILE A 378 -24.04 -12.35 8.04
C ILE A 378 -22.63 -12.14 7.49
N PRO A 379 -21.72 -11.42 8.21
CA PRO A 379 -20.36 -11.19 7.76
C PRO A 379 -19.60 -12.50 7.48
N GLN A 380 -18.81 -12.51 6.40
CA GLN A 380 -18.00 -13.65 5.95
C GLN A 380 -18.82 -14.86 5.43
N GLU A 381 -20.15 -14.81 5.43
CA GLU A 381 -20.97 -15.87 4.85
C GLU A 381 -20.71 -15.98 3.34
N ILE A 382 -20.59 -17.21 2.85
CA ILE A 382 -20.50 -17.48 1.41
C ILE A 382 -21.91 -17.75 0.93
N LEU A 383 -22.35 -16.94 -0.03
CA LEU A 383 -23.69 -16.96 -0.61
C LEU A 383 -23.60 -17.23 -2.10
N SER A 384 -24.59 -17.92 -2.63
CA SER A 384 -24.78 -18.12 -4.07
C SER A 384 -25.60 -16.97 -4.63
N VAL A 385 -25.04 -16.22 -5.58
CA VAL A 385 -25.64 -15.00 -6.15
C VAL A 385 -25.83 -15.19 -7.65
N SER A 386 -27.01 -14.85 -8.15
CA SER A 386 -27.27 -14.80 -9.59
C SER A 386 -26.81 -13.45 -10.16
N CYS A 387 -26.01 -13.50 -11.22
CA CYS A 387 -25.44 -12.35 -11.90
C CYS A 387 -25.60 -12.51 -13.41
N SER A 388 -25.99 -11.42 -14.09
CA SER A 388 -26.09 -11.38 -15.55
C SER A 388 -24.73 -11.18 -16.25
N GLU A 389 -23.75 -10.70 -15.50
CA GLU A 389 -22.40 -10.43 -15.99
C GLU A 389 -21.47 -11.60 -15.65
N LYS A 390 -20.42 -11.76 -16.47
CA LYS A 390 -19.37 -12.73 -16.18
C LYS A 390 -18.46 -12.19 -15.07
N LEU A 391 -18.36 -12.95 -13.99
CA LEU A 391 -17.45 -12.70 -12.88
C LEU A 391 -16.29 -13.70 -12.91
N HIS A 392 -15.21 -13.36 -12.22
CA HIS A 392 -14.03 -14.22 -12.04
C HIS A 392 -13.75 -14.36 -10.53
N GLU A 393 -13.19 -15.48 -10.15
CA GLU A 393 -12.69 -15.64 -8.78
C GLU A 393 -11.63 -14.56 -8.49
N GLY A 394 -11.78 -13.87 -7.37
CA GLY A 394 -10.96 -12.72 -7.00
C GLY A 394 -11.54 -11.36 -7.39
N ASP A 395 -12.63 -11.29 -8.16
CA ASP A 395 -13.34 -10.04 -8.41
C ASP A 395 -14.03 -9.52 -7.15
N PHE A 396 -14.13 -8.20 -7.03
CA PHE A 396 -14.80 -7.56 -5.91
C PHE A 396 -16.13 -6.95 -6.35
N LEU A 397 -17.13 -7.06 -5.46
CA LEU A 397 -18.43 -6.43 -5.62
C LEU A 397 -18.50 -5.22 -4.69
N ARG A 398 -18.99 -4.09 -5.20
CA ARG A 398 -19.13 -2.85 -4.47
C ARG A 398 -20.44 -2.14 -4.81
N LYS A 399 -20.80 -1.16 -3.99
CA LYS A 399 -21.98 -0.30 -4.20
C LYS A 399 -21.57 1.15 -4.04
N ARG A 400 -21.95 2.03 -4.97
CA ARG A 400 -21.77 3.49 -4.80
C ARG A 400 -22.68 4.03 -3.71
N ILE A 401 -22.17 5.02 -2.95
CA ILE A 401 -22.84 5.68 -1.82
C ILE A 401 -22.86 7.20 -2.02
#